data_67824e96a41656865d373a9fc241b572
#
_entry.id   67824e96a41656865d373a9fc241b572
#
_cell.length_a   1.000
_cell.length_b   1.000
_cell.length_c   1.000
_cell.angle_alpha   90.00
_cell.angle_beta   90.00
_cell.angle_gamma   90.00
#
_symmetry.space_group_name_H-M   'P 1'
#
loop_
_entity.id
_entity.type
_entity.pdbx_description
1 polymer ?
#
loop_
_entity_poly.entity_id
_entity_poly.type
_entity_poly.pdbx_seq_one_letter_code
_entity_poly.pdbx_strand_id
1 'polypeptide(L)'
;MAFRSNFSRLVQRSTLLGVIRGTNYIEMIRSTYIIRHNVFSTSVAISEPEKINKDKPKEFRTENNLIYYEDPDKFGSLSPKVNADKVILEDEGDIVEEKFTTDLPLPSQKLTTRQYADLIKQYLNHKRLKEAINVLEVRMLQEDRVKPENYIYNILIGACAEVGYTKKAFKLFNDMKRRALKPTGDTYTCLFHACSNSPWSSNGLKLATHLRELMIEKGIEPNLTNYNSMIKAFGRCGDLPTAFKIVDEMLLKGIKIRVHTFNHLLQACISDKENGLRHALIVWRKILKMKEKPNIYSFNLMLKCVKECNLGSHSDIKTISKESDISLHAESTNQRDNSITADHIDIAKVKERTLPNLLSKVLKMQQVLALQEVNTVQDKFAVSGGQEDFLKEMDVYSVKPDVKTFTQMLPLLEDTIEAENKLLSTMKALDIRSDIDFYNMLIKKRCLRLDYDAASEVMKIIAKEGKIRVRRFPDRKKLHLKPNIMTYGVLAMTCKTKDSAEKLLNEMKEAQIKVNIEILGTLLRQGTAQTNFGYVLYIMNLVKEENLQPNPTFLKHLELFNEKCTGIIKSVCIT
;
A
#
# COMPACT_ATOMS: atom_id res chain seq x y z
N MET A 1 -3.48 -29.21 28.07
CA MET A 1 -3.03 -29.62 29.42
C MET A 1 -1.53 -29.83 29.51
N ALA A 2 -0.86 -30.45 28.57
CA ALA A 2 0.59 -30.65 28.54
C ALA A 2 1.42 -29.34 28.61
N PHE A 3 0.92 -28.27 28.01
CA PHE A 3 1.53 -26.94 28.01
C PHE A 3 1.64 -26.32 29.40
N ARG A 4 0.63 -26.50 30.25
CA ARG A 4 0.63 -26.00 31.63
C ARG A 4 1.65 -26.71 32.53
N SER A 5 1.86 -28.03 32.36
CA SER A 5 2.76 -28.81 33.20
C SER A 5 4.22 -28.51 32.86
N ASN A 6 4.58 -28.35 31.60
CA ASN A 6 5.95 -28.09 31.16
C ASN A 6 6.42 -26.66 31.53
N PHE A 7 5.53 -25.69 31.42
CA PHE A 7 5.84 -24.30 31.76
C PHE A 7 5.94 -24.09 33.27
N SER A 8 5.09 -24.75 34.07
CA SER A 8 5.18 -24.75 35.53
C SER A 8 6.50 -25.37 36.00
N ARG A 9 6.98 -26.43 35.34
CA ARG A 9 8.30 -27.05 35.66
C ARG A 9 9.49 -26.14 35.30
N LEU A 10 9.35 -25.33 34.24
CA LEU A 10 10.36 -24.35 33.83
C LEU A 10 10.50 -23.21 34.84
N VAL A 11 9.37 -22.70 35.31
CA VAL A 11 9.32 -21.69 36.39
C VAL A 11 9.87 -22.24 37.71
N GLN A 12 9.55 -23.47 38.06
CA GLN A 12 10.08 -24.10 39.28
C GLN A 12 11.60 -24.37 39.22
N ARG A 13 12.16 -24.71 38.02
CA ARG A 13 13.61 -24.87 37.86
C ARG A 13 14.38 -23.54 37.82
N SER A 14 13.79 -22.48 37.29
CA SER A 14 14.40 -21.14 37.33
C SER A 14 14.39 -20.53 38.73
N THR A 15 13.46 -20.92 39.60
CA THR A 15 13.48 -20.55 41.03
C THR A 15 14.59 -21.25 41.83
N LEU A 16 15.02 -22.43 41.38
CA LEU A 16 16.20 -23.11 41.96
C LEU A 16 17.52 -22.38 41.61
N LEU A 17 17.55 -21.56 40.59
CA LEU A 17 18.68 -20.70 40.19
C LEU A 17 18.58 -19.27 40.77
N GLY A 18 17.65 -18.99 41.67
CA GLY A 18 17.58 -17.74 42.46
C GLY A 18 17.13 -16.49 41.68
N VAL A 19 16.54 -16.61 40.50
CA VAL A 19 16.35 -15.45 39.61
C VAL A 19 14.90 -15.02 39.39
N ILE A 20 13.86 -15.79 39.73
CA ILE A 20 12.48 -15.34 39.51
C ILE A 20 11.56 -15.72 40.68
N ARG A 21 11.26 -14.73 41.53
CA ARG A 21 10.04 -14.71 42.34
C ARG A 21 9.02 -13.83 41.60
N GLY A 22 8.01 -14.41 40.95
CA GLY A 22 6.97 -13.62 40.29
C GLY A 22 5.72 -14.42 39.95
N THR A 23 4.70 -14.32 40.78
CA THR A 23 3.34 -14.83 40.58
C THR A 23 2.64 -14.22 39.36
N ASN A 24 3.12 -13.09 38.81
CA ASN A 24 2.48 -12.31 37.74
C ASN A 24 2.62 -12.89 36.32
N TYR A 25 3.53 -13.85 36.10
CA TYR A 25 3.80 -14.41 34.79
C TYR A 25 2.70 -15.38 34.31
N ILE A 26 2.12 -16.13 35.25
CA ILE A 26 1.04 -17.10 34.96
C ILE A 26 -0.26 -16.36 34.60
N GLU A 27 -0.53 -15.25 35.27
CA GLU A 27 -1.70 -14.40 34.93
C GLU A 27 -1.55 -13.71 33.59
N MET A 28 -0.34 -13.31 33.22
CA MET A 28 -0.08 -12.64 31.94
C MET A 28 -0.22 -13.60 30.75
N ILE A 29 0.19 -14.85 30.91
CA ILE A 29 -0.06 -15.89 29.90
C ILE A 29 -1.55 -16.25 29.82
N ARG A 30 -2.25 -16.24 30.95
CA ARG A 30 -3.72 -16.37 30.94
C ARG A 30 -4.38 -15.20 30.19
N SER A 31 -3.90 -13.99 30.38
CA SER A 31 -4.39 -12.79 29.68
C SER A 31 -4.17 -12.87 28.17
N THR A 32 -2.99 -13.31 27.70
CA THR A 32 -2.72 -13.48 26.25
C THR A 32 -3.54 -14.63 25.65
N TYR A 33 -3.84 -15.67 26.43
CA TYR A 33 -4.70 -16.76 25.98
C TYR A 33 -6.18 -16.35 25.88
N ILE A 34 -6.65 -15.52 26.81
CA ILE A 34 -7.99 -14.92 26.78
C ILE A 34 -8.14 -13.96 25.61
N ILE A 35 -7.12 -13.16 25.31
CA ILE A 35 -7.11 -12.27 24.12
C ILE A 35 -7.20 -13.08 22.83
N ARG A 36 -6.52 -14.24 22.75
CA ARG A 36 -6.60 -15.12 21.56
C ARG A 36 -7.99 -15.75 21.38
N HIS A 37 -8.66 -16.13 22.48
CA HIS A 37 -10.04 -16.66 22.42
C HIS A 37 -11.07 -15.57 22.12
N ASN A 38 -10.92 -14.38 22.66
CA ASN A 38 -11.87 -13.27 22.42
C ASN A 38 -11.78 -12.67 21.02
N VAL A 39 -10.63 -12.76 20.35
CA VAL A 39 -10.51 -12.31 18.93
C VAL A 39 -11.18 -13.29 17.96
N PHE A 40 -11.30 -14.57 18.33
CA PHE A 40 -11.98 -15.58 17.49
C PHE A 40 -13.44 -15.84 17.88
N SER A 41 -13.94 -15.34 19.01
CA SER A 41 -15.33 -15.59 19.46
C SER A 41 -16.29 -14.41 19.31
N THR A 42 -15.93 -13.37 18.58
CA THR A 42 -16.89 -12.45 17.98
C THR A 42 -17.38 -13.01 16.63
N SER A 43 -17.83 -14.26 16.62
CA SER A 43 -18.84 -14.68 15.68
C SER A 43 -20.11 -13.90 16.07
N VAL A 44 -20.43 -12.90 15.28
CA VAL A 44 -21.75 -12.28 15.27
C VAL A 44 -22.75 -13.44 15.17
N ALA A 45 -23.51 -13.66 16.22
CA ALA A 45 -24.70 -14.50 16.16
C ALA A 45 -25.59 -13.87 15.10
N ILE A 46 -25.58 -14.44 13.91
CA ILE A 46 -26.61 -14.19 12.91
C ILE A 46 -27.85 -14.83 13.54
N SER A 47 -28.71 -13.99 14.11
CA SER A 47 -30.07 -14.40 14.45
C SER A 47 -30.67 -14.92 13.16
N GLU A 48 -31.07 -16.17 13.18
CA GLU A 48 -31.87 -16.77 12.11
C GLU A 48 -33.07 -15.86 11.84
N PRO A 49 -33.43 -15.62 10.58
CA PRO A 49 -34.63 -14.87 10.28
C PRO A 49 -35.82 -15.67 10.84
N GLU A 50 -36.54 -15.05 11.77
CA GLU A 50 -37.84 -15.57 12.22
C GLU A 50 -38.70 -15.92 10.99
N LYS A 51 -39.15 -17.15 10.96
CA LYS A 51 -40.10 -17.61 9.96
C LYS A 51 -41.35 -16.74 10.08
N ILE A 52 -41.55 -15.86 9.12
CA ILE A 52 -42.79 -15.14 8.95
C ILE A 52 -43.86 -16.19 8.69
N ASN A 53 -44.61 -16.53 9.73
CA ASN A 53 -45.85 -17.26 9.59
C ASN A 53 -46.78 -16.41 8.72
N LYS A 54 -47.12 -16.93 7.57
CA LYS A 54 -48.20 -16.40 6.75
C LYS A 54 -49.49 -16.59 7.53
N ASP A 55 -49.79 -15.70 8.45
CA ASP A 55 -51.06 -15.64 9.12
C ASP A 55 -52.12 -15.29 8.10
N LYS A 56 -53.17 -16.13 8.12
CA LYS A 56 -54.42 -15.87 7.42
C LYS A 56 -54.96 -14.50 7.78
N PRO A 57 -55.63 -13.79 6.88
CA PRO A 57 -56.19 -12.49 7.15
C PRO A 57 -57.07 -12.55 8.41
N LYS A 58 -56.73 -11.69 9.40
CA LYS A 58 -57.50 -11.60 10.63
C LYS A 58 -58.85 -10.98 10.28
N GLU A 59 -59.93 -11.75 10.53
CA GLU A 59 -61.29 -11.21 10.50
C GLU A 59 -61.47 -10.19 11.60
N PHE A 60 -61.64 -8.93 11.24
CA PHE A 60 -62.03 -7.86 12.18
C PHE A 60 -63.55 -7.96 12.34
N ARG A 61 -64.03 -8.46 13.51
CA ARG A 61 -65.42 -8.36 13.91
C ARG A 61 -65.67 -7.01 14.56
N THR A 62 -66.42 -6.16 13.91
CA THR A 62 -67.03 -4.98 14.54
C THR A 62 -68.33 -5.37 15.24
N GLU A 63 -68.72 -4.64 16.30
CA GLU A 63 -69.86 -4.95 17.18
C GLU A 63 -71.23 -5.10 16.46
N ASN A 64 -71.31 -4.86 15.17
CA ASN A 64 -72.54 -4.88 14.38
C ASN A 64 -72.59 -6.06 13.35
N ASN A 65 -71.87 -7.14 13.51
CA ASN A 65 -71.93 -8.38 12.69
C ASN A 65 -71.86 -8.17 11.16
N LEU A 66 -71.31 -7.05 10.69
CA LEU A 66 -71.05 -6.81 9.29
C LEU A 66 -69.59 -7.17 8.95
N ILE A 67 -69.43 -8.23 8.17
CA ILE A 67 -68.11 -8.65 7.65
C ILE A 67 -67.80 -7.72 6.47
N TYR A 68 -66.86 -6.82 6.66
CA TYR A 68 -66.30 -6.01 5.58
C TYR A 68 -65.14 -6.78 4.96
N TYR A 69 -65.30 -7.20 3.70
CA TYR A 69 -64.17 -7.62 2.87
C TYR A 69 -63.50 -6.36 2.32
N GLU A 70 -62.25 -6.12 2.68
CA GLU A 70 -61.43 -5.13 1.96
C GLU A 70 -61.23 -5.63 0.54
N ASP A 71 -61.84 -4.93 -0.42
CA ASP A 71 -61.60 -5.13 -1.85
C ASP A 71 -60.21 -4.54 -2.16
N PRO A 72 -59.24 -5.36 -2.58
CA PRO A 72 -57.87 -4.88 -2.78
C PRO A 72 -57.74 -3.79 -3.88
N ASP A 73 -58.80 -3.62 -4.68
CA ASP A 73 -58.82 -2.64 -5.77
C ASP A 73 -59.55 -1.33 -5.40
N LYS A 74 -60.01 -1.14 -4.16
CA LYS A 74 -60.67 0.09 -3.73
C LYS A 74 -59.82 0.91 -2.81
N PHE A 75 -59.40 2.09 -3.28
CA PHE A 75 -58.79 3.12 -2.47
C PHE A 75 -59.80 3.80 -1.56
N GLY A 76 -59.86 3.37 -0.31
CA GLY A 76 -60.61 4.06 0.74
C GLY A 76 -62.13 3.84 0.73
N SER A 77 -62.78 3.96 1.87
CA SER A 77 -64.23 3.93 2.01
C SER A 77 -64.82 5.33 1.79
N LEU A 78 -65.65 5.48 0.78
CA LEU A 78 -66.40 6.74 0.51
C LEU A 78 -67.57 6.97 1.47
N SER A 79 -67.70 6.17 2.53
CA SER A 79 -68.79 6.31 3.52
C SER A 79 -68.45 7.42 4.53
N PRO A 80 -69.24 8.50 4.62
CA PRO A 80 -68.95 9.59 5.55
C PRO A 80 -69.15 9.23 7.04
N LYS A 81 -69.67 8.01 7.34
CA LYS A 81 -69.93 7.55 8.72
C LYS A 81 -68.74 6.86 9.40
N VAL A 82 -67.71 6.49 8.66
CA VAL A 82 -66.56 5.72 9.22
C VAL A 82 -65.44 6.64 9.70
N ASN A 83 -65.42 7.92 9.31
CA ASN A 83 -64.31 8.83 9.55
C ASN A 83 -64.43 9.78 10.75
N ALA A 84 -65.51 9.70 11.56
CA ALA A 84 -65.76 10.68 12.61
C ALA A 84 -64.88 10.50 13.87
N ASP A 85 -64.29 9.30 14.11
CA ASP A 85 -63.57 9.02 15.37
C ASP A 85 -62.19 8.32 15.21
N LYS A 86 -61.64 8.23 14.00
CA LYS A 86 -60.23 7.82 13.87
C LYS A 86 -59.35 9.04 14.04
N VAL A 87 -58.78 9.19 15.24
CA VAL A 87 -57.58 9.97 15.42
C VAL A 87 -56.56 9.38 14.43
N ILE A 88 -56.26 10.11 13.37
CA ILE A 88 -55.19 9.77 12.46
C ILE A 88 -53.94 9.86 13.31
N LEU A 89 -53.43 8.74 13.78
CA LEU A 89 -52.11 8.68 14.41
C LEU A 89 -51.11 8.95 13.28
N GLU A 90 -50.60 10.16 13.23
CA GLU A 90 -49.46 10.53 12.40
C GLU A 90 -48.33 9.56 12.74
N ASP A 91 -47.83 8.86 11.75
CA ASP A 91 -46.65 8.02 11.95
C ASP A 91 -45.40 8.92 12.08
N GLU A 92 -44.30 8.34 12.59
CA GLU A 92 -43.04 9.09 12.75
C GLU A 92 -42.53 9.65 11.41
N GLY A 93 -42.88 9.01 10.29
CA GLY A 93 -42.55 9.45 8.94
C GLY A 93 -43.28 10.71 8.54
N ASP A 94 -44.57 10.80 8.82
CA ASP A 94 -45.43 11.97 8.52
C ASP A 94 -44.96 13.21 9.31
N ILE A 95 -44.65 13.02 10.59
CA ILE A 95 -44.11 14.09 11.47
C ILE A 95 -42.77 14.60 10.95
N VAL A 96 -41.88 13.69 10.50
CA VAL A 96 -40.59 14.05 9.93
C VAL A 96 -40.76 14.76 8.57
N GLU A 97 -41.73 14.37 7.76
CA GLU A 97 -42.02 14.98 6.46
C GLU A 97 -42.66 16.38 6.64
N GLU A 98 -43.56 16.55 7.58
CA GLU A 98 -44.15 17.86 7.91
C GLU A 98 -43.09 18.80 8.47
N LYS A 99 -42.24 18.35 9.40
CA LYS A 99 -41.09 19.11 9.88
C LYS A 99 -40.12 19.45 8.77
N PHE A 100 -39.90 18.52 7.83
CA PHE A 100 -39.06 18.74 6.66
C PHE A 100 -39.65 19.81 5.73
N THR A 101 -40.95 19.95 5.62
CA THR A 101 -41.60 21.01 4.79
C THR A 101 -41.71 22.34 5.50
N THR A 102 -41.91 22.37 6.82
CA THR A 102 -42.08 23.61 7.61
C THR A 102 -40.75 24.29 7.90
N ASP A 103 -39.69 23.57 8.22
CA ASP A 103 -38.37 24.08 8.56
C ASP A 103 -37.50 24.40 7.35
N LEU A 104 -38.01 25.16 6.38
CA LEU A 104 -37.20 25.60 5.23
C LEU A 104 -36.23 26.71 5.67
N PRO A 105 -34.91 26.50 5.54
CA PRO A 105 -33.92 27.52 5.90
C PRO A 105 -34.08 28.75 5.01
N LEU A 106 -33.94 29.94 5.62
CA LEU A 106 -34.04 31.21 4.91
C LEU A 106 -33.03 31.28 3.74
N PRO A 107 -33.43 31.81 2.57
CA PRO A 107 -32.52 31.86 1.40
C PRO A 107 -31.20 32.60 1.69
N SER A 108 -31.20 33.59 2.60
CA SER A 108 -30.02 34.35 2.98
C SER A 108 -29.01 33.57 3.83
N GLN A 109 -29.40 32.44 4.43
CA GLN A 109 -28.55 31.59 5.26
C GLN A 109 -27.90 30.44 4.46
N LYS A 110 -28.38 30.20 3.23
CA LYS A 110 -27.86 29.12 2.40
C LYS A 110 -26.55 29.53 1.74
N LEU A 111 -25.55 28.63 1.84
CA LEU A 111 -24.30 28.79 1.09
C LEU A 111 -24.52 28.47 -0.40
N THR A 112 -23.73 29.08 -1.26
CA THR A 112 -23.69 28.71 -2.70
C THR A 112 -22.97 27.36 -2.88
N THR A 113 -23.24 26.63 -3.98
CA THR A 113 -22.57 25.35 -4.30
C THR A 113 -21.06 25.48 -4.31
N ARG A 114 -20.52 26.64 -4.73
CA ARG A 114 -19.09 26.93 -4.73
C ARG A 114 -18.53 27.07 -3.30
N GLN A 115 -19.24 27.75 -2.41
CA GLN A 115 -18.84 27.88 -1.01
C GLN A 115 -18.84 26.52 -0.28
N TYR A 116 -19.83 25.66 -0.57
CA TYR A 116 -19.81 24.27 -0.07
C TYR A 116 -18.58 23.50 -0.54
N ALA A 117 -18.24 23.61 -1.82
CA ALA A 117 -17.06 22.95 -2.36
C ALA A 117 -15.76 23.47 -1.71
N ASP A 118 -15.66 24.76 -1.44
CA ASP A 118 -14.49 25.35 -0.77
C ASP A 118 -14.42 24.91 0.69
N LEU A 119 -15.54 24.82 1.39
CA LEU A 119 -15.63 24.29 2.75
C LEU A 119 -15.19 22.81 2.79
N ILE A 120 -15.68 21.99 1.86
CA ILE A 120 -15.28 20.58 1.71
C ILE A 120 -13.77 20.49 1.49
N LYS A 121 -13.20 21.30 0.58
CA LYS A 121 -11.75 21.33 0.32
C LYS A 121 -10.94 21.72 1.56
N GLN A 122 -11.42 22.67 2.38
CA GLN A 122 -10.78 23.04 3.64
C GLN A 122 -10.70 21.85 4.59
N TYR A 123 -11.80 21.11 4.79
CA TYR A 123 -11.78 19.89 5.61
C TYR A 123 -10.84 18.82 5.05
N LEU A 124 -10.81 18.63 3.72
CA LEU A 124 -9.92 17.67 3.07
C LEU A 124 -8.44 18.05 3.24
N ASN A 125 -8.08 19.34 3.15
CA ASN A 125 -6.72 19.82 3.39
C ASN A 125 -6.25 19.52 4.83
N HIS A 126 -7.17 19.53 5.78
CA HIS A 126 -6.92 19.12 7.18
C HIS A 126 -7.06 17.61 7.42
N LYS A 127 -7.22 16.79 6.36
CA LYS A 127 -7.41 15.34 6.41
C LYS A 127 -8.64 14.87 7.19
N ARG A 128 -9.65 15.72 7.31
CA ARG A 128 -10.90 15.48 8.04
C ARG A 128 -12.01 14.99 7.09
N LEU A 129 -11.80 13.79 6.49
CA LEU A 129 -12.70 13.24 5.45
C LEU A 129 -14.14 13.04 5.94
N LYS A 130 -14.34 12.57 7.19
CA LYS A 130 -15.69 12.36 7.75
C LYS A 130 -16.51 13.66 7.75
N GLU A 131 -15.92 14.74 8.17
CA GLU A 131 -16.56 16.05 8.24
C GLU A 131 -16.81 16.62 6.84
N ALA A 132 -15.88 16.43 5.92
CA ALA A 132 -16.09 16.80 4.53
C ALA A 132 -17.31 16.08 3.92
N ILE A 133 -17.53 14.82 4.24
CA ILE A 133 -18.71 14.05 3.82
C ILE A 133 -19.98 14.56 4.52
N ASN A 134 -19.90 14.88 5.82
CA ASN A 134 -21.03 15.41 6.57
C ASN A 134 -21.51 16.77 6.02
N VAL A 135 -20.61 17.61 5.48
CA VAL A 135 -21.00 18.84 4.79
C VAL A 135 -21.96 18.56 3.64
N LEU A 136 -21.74 17.49 2.87
CA LEU A 136 -22.68 17.11 1.82
C LEU A 136 -23.94 16.45 2.38
N GLU A 137 -23.78 15.38 3.21
CA GLU A 137 -24.90 14.52 3.62
C GLU A 137 -25.86 15.21 4.61
N VAL A 138 -25.33 16.00 5.52
CA VAL A 138 -26.13 16.69 6.55
C VAL A 138 -26.40 18.12 6.15
N ARG A 139 -25.36 18.95 6.11
CA ARG A 139 -25.54 20.40 5.97
C ARG A 139 -26.17 20.78 4.64
N MET A 140 -25.61 20.28 3.51
CA MET A 140 -26.10 20.67 2.19
C MET A 140 -27.43 20.02 1.83
N LEU A 141 -27.62 18.72 2.15
CA LEU A 141 -28.79 17.95 1.72
C LEU A 141 -29.95 17.98 2.74
N GLN A 142 -29.68 17.93 4.04
CA GLN A 142 -30.72 17.87 5.05
C GLN A 142 -31.08 19.26 5.58
N GLU A 143 -30.07 20.03 6.01
CA GLU A 143 -30.30 21.35 6.63
C GLU A 143 -30.66 22.41 5.58
N ASP A 144 -29.74 22.66 4.63
CA ASP A 144 -29.89 23.77 3.67
C ASP A 144 -30.70 23.40 2.41
N ARG A 145 -30.91 22.11 2.16
CA ARG A 145 -31.66 21.55 1.01
C ARG A 145 -31.22 22.14 -0.32
N VAL A 146 -29.90 22.28 -0.49
CA VAL A 146 -29.30 22.77 -1.72
C VAL A 146 -28.96 21.60 -2.63
N LYS A 147 -29.39 21.67 -3.90
CA LYS A 147 -29.09 20.64 -4.90
C LYS A 147 -27.58 20.61 -5.17
N PRO A 148 -26.88 19.47 -4.95
CA PRO A 148 -25.46 19.35 -5.22
C PRO A 148 -25.18 19.26 -6.72
N GLU A 149 -23.98 19.68 -7.14
CA GLU A 149 -23.47 19.54 -8.49
C GLU A 149 -22.50 18.36 -8.60
N ASN A 150 -22.27 17.88 -9.84
CA ASN A 150 -21.31 16.80 -10.15
C ASN A 150 -19.93 17.07 -9.53
N TYR A 151 -19.49 18.31 -9.54
CA TYR A 151 -18.20 18.73 -9.02
C TYR A 151 -18.02 18.42 -7.53
N ILE A 152 -19.04 18.59 -6.71
CA ILE A 152 -18.99 18.27 -5.27
C ILE A 152 -18.81 16.76 -5.05
N TYR A 153 -19.59 15.97 -5.78
CA TYR A 153 -19.45 14.50 -5.75
C TYR A 153 -18.06 14.06 -6.20
N ASN A 154 -17.54 14.62 -7.28
CA ASN A 154 -16.22 14.28 -7.80
C ASN A 154 -15.10 14.57 -6.80
N ILE A 155 -15.16 15.70 -6.07
CA ILE A 155 -14.21 16.01 -4.99
C ILE A 155 -14.26 14.95 -3.88
N LEU A 156 -15.46 14.60 -3.41
CA LEU A 156 -15.63 13.66 -2.32
C LEU A 156 -15.29 12.22 -2.73
N ILE A 157 -15.68 11.80 -3.93
CA ILE A 157 -15.30 10.49 -4.49
C ILE A 157 -13.78 10.41 -4.63
N GLY A 158 -13.14 11.49 -5.13
CA GLY A 158 -11.68 11.58 -5.24
C GLY A 158 -10.98 11.48 -3.88
N ALA A 159 -11.48 12.20 -2.89
CA ALA A 159 -10.93 12.13 -1.53
C ALA A 159 -11.12 10.75 -0.88
N CYS A 160 -12.27 10.10 -1.08
CA CYS A 160 -12.49 8.71 -0.67
C CYS A 160 -11.52 7.76 -1.39
N ALA A 161 -11.23 8.01 -2.67
CA ALA A 161 -10.30 7.23 -3.46
C ALA A 161 -8.84 7.35 -2.97
N GLU A 162 -8.41 8.52 -2.53
CA GLU A 162 -7.07 8.73 -1.96
C GLU A 162 -6.84 7.92 -0.68
N VAL A 163 -7.86 7.84 0.18
CA VAL A 163 -7.80 7.09 1.45
C VAL A 163 -8.05 5.59 1.25
N GLY A 164 -8.54 5.16 0.08
CA GLY A 164 -8.90 3.77 -0.19
C GLY A 164 -10.29 3.37 0.32
N TYR A 165 -11.17 4.33 0.63
CA TYR A 165 -12.56 4.09 1.03
C TYR A 165 -13.45 3.75 -0.16
N THR A 166 -13.19 2.61 -0.80
CA THR A 166 -13.85 2.17 -2.02
C THR A 166 -15.37 2.06 -1.87
N LYS A 167 -15.86 1.43 -0.79
CA LYS A 167 -17.31 1.28 -0.54
C LYS A 167 -18.03 2.64 -0.46
N LYS A 168 -17.43 3.63 0.21
CA LYS A 168 -18.03 4.96 0.34
C LYS A 168 -18.01 5.72 -0.99
N ALA A 169 -16.92 5.60 -1.76
CA ALA A 169 -16.84 6.20 -3.10
C ALA A 169 -17.96 5.70 -4.02
N PHE A 170 -18.21 4.38 -4.04
CA PHE A 170 -19.31 3.81 -4.83
C PHE A 170 -20.70 4.15 -4.25
N LYS A 171 -20.84 4.31 -2.92
CA LYS A 171 -22.09 4.80 -2.32
C LYS A 171 -22.40 6.23 -2.79
N LEU A 172 -21.41 7.12 -2.78
CA LEU A 172 -21.56 8.49 -3.29
C LEU A 172 -21.89 8.51 -4.79
N PHE A 173 -21.27 7.63 -5.58
CA PHE A 173 -21.60 7.49 -7.00
C PHE A 173 -23.04 7.03 -7.23
N ASN A 174 -23.54 6.11 -6.43
CA ASN A 174 -24.93 5.65 -6.52
C ASN A 174 -25.91 6.74 -6.07
N ASP A 175 -25.58 7.50 -5.02
CA ASP A 175 -26.38 8.65 -4.59
C ASP A 175 -26.44 9.74 -5.67
N MET A 176 -25.30 10.04 -6.31
CA MET A 176 -25.23 10.95 -7.45
C MET A 176 -26.20 10.53 -8.58
N LYS A 177 -26.24 9.23 -8.91
CA LYS A 177 -27.17 8.69 -9.93
C LYS A 177 -28.64 8.80 -9.51
N ARG A 178 -28.95 8.51 -8.24
CA ARG A 178 -30.32 8.63 -7.70
C ARG A 178 -30.86 10.06 -7.80
N ARG A 179 -29.95 11.05 -7.69
CA ARG A 179 -30.30 12.49 -7.83
C ARG A 179 -30.31 12.95 -9.29
N ALA A 180 -30.36 12.02 -10.23
CA ALA A 180 -30.36 12.32 -11.67
C ALA A 180 -29.16 13.15 -12.16
N LEU A 181 -28.02 13.14 -11.42
CA LEU A 181 -26.79 13.76 -11.86
C LEU A 181 -26.06 12.80 -12.81
N LYS A 182 -25.71 13.28 -13.99
CA LYS A 182 -24.98 12.47 -14.99
C LYS A 182 -23.50 12.39 -14.63
N PRO A 183 -22.93 11.18 -14.39
CA PRO A 183 -21.50 11.01 -14.16
C PRO A 183 -20.69 11.49 -15.36
N THR A 184 -19.59 12.18 -15.10
CA THR A 184 -18.64 12.68 -16.10
C THR A 184 -17.42 11.77 -16.21
N GLY A 185 -16.55 11.97 -17.21
CA GLY A 185 -15.26 11.28 -17.31
C GLY A 185 -14.43 11.38 -16.02
N ASP A 186 -14.45 12.53 -15.34
CA ASP A 186 -13.74 12.72 -14.07
C ASP A 186 -14.30 11.85 -12.94
N THR A 187 -15.64 11.64 -12.91
CA THR A 187 -16.27 10.72 -11.95
C THR A 187 -15.71 9.31 -12.11
N TYR A 188 -15.63 8.80 -13.35
CA TYR A 188 -15.07 7.48 -13.63
C TYR A 188 -13.58 7.41 -13.29
N THR A 189 -12.81 8.47 -13.60
CA THR A 189 -11.39 8.56 -13.18
C THR A 189 -11.25 8.40 -11.66
N CYS A 190 -12.04 9.12 -10.87
CA CYS A 190 -12.02 9.03 -9.41
C CYS A 190 -12.41 7.63 -8.91
N LEU A 191 -13.38 6.97 -9.55
CA LEU A 191 -13.79 5.61 -9.20
C LEU A 191 -12.71 4.57 -9.52
N PHE A 192 -12.04 4.67 -10.69
CA PHE A 192 -10.89 3.81 -11.00
C PHE A 192 -9.73 4.04 -10.02
N HIS A 193 -9.51 5.28 -9.59
CA HIS A 193 -8.55 5.56 -8.51
C HIS A 193 -8.96 4.91 -7.20
N ALA A 194 -10.25 4.90 -6.84
CA ALA A 194 -10.75 4.20 -5.67
C ALA A 194 -10.49 2.68 -5.77
N CYS A 195 -10.72 2.07 -6.94
CA CYS A 195 -10.40 0.67 -7.18
C CYS A 195 -8.89 0.39 -7.03
N SER A 196 -8.05 1.27 -7.59
CA SER A 196 -6.58 1.12 -7.54
C SER A 196 -6.00 1.23 -6.13
N ASN A 197 -6.65 1.98 -5.25
CA ASN A 197 -6.22 2.21 -3.86
C ASN A 197 -6.98 1.33 -2.86
N SER A 198 -7.80 0.40 -3.34
CA SER A 198 -8.53 -0.54 -2.47
C SER A 198 -7.56 -1.36 -1.61
N PRO A 199 -7.83 -1.51 -0.30
CA PRO A 199 -7.04 -2.39 0.58
C PRO A 199 -7.07 -3.86 0.14
N TRP A 200 -8.14 -4.27 -0.56
CA TRP A 200 -8.32 -5.62 -1.09
C TRP A 200 -8.26 -5.61 -2.61
N SER A 201 -7.15 -6.10 -3.16
CA SER A 201 -6.91 -6.11 -4.62
C SER A 201 -7.99 -6.88 -5.39
N SER A 202 -8.46 -8.02 -4.88
CA SER A 202 -9.52 -8.82 -5.51
C SER A 202 -10.86 -8.08 -5.61
N ASN A 203 -11.23 -7.32 -4.57
CA ASN A 203 -12.44 -6.50 -4.60
C ASN A 203 -12.26 -5.29 -5.53
N GLY A 204 -11.07 -4.66 -5.47
CA GLY A 204 -10.70 -3.57 -6.39
C GLY A 204 -10.81 -4.00 -7.85
N LEU A 205 -10.33 -5.20 -8.19
CA LEU A 205 -10.40 -5.77 -9.53
C LEU A 205 -11.84 -5.97 -9.99
N LYS A 206 -12.67 -6.63 -9.18
CA LYS A 206 -14.10 -6.85 -9.50
C LYS A 206 -14.84 -5.55 -9.78
N LEU A 207 -14.61 -4.53 -8.94
CA LEU A 207 -15.23 -3.22 -9.12
C LEU A 207 -14.71 -2.47 -10.37
N ALA A 208 -13.42 -2.59 -10.68
CA ALA A 208 -12.85 -2.00 -11.88
C ALA A 208 -13.39 -2.65 -13.16
N THR A 209 -13.53 -3.99 -13.18
CA THR A 209 -14.12 -4.74 -14.29
C THR A 209 -15.57 -4.32 -14.51
N HIS A 210 -16.38 -4.34 -13.45
CA HIS A 210 -17.78 -3.90 -13.54
C HIS A 210 -17.92 -2.43 -14.00
N LEU A 211 -17.02 -1.55 -13.52
CA LEU A 211 -17.04 -0.15 -13.92
C LEU A 211 -16.71 0.03 -15.41
N ARG A 212 -15.78 -0.77 -15.95
CA ARG A 212 -15.43 -0.78 -17.37
C ARG A 212 -16.61 -1.29 -18.22
N GLU A 213 -17.25 -2.39 -17.81
CA GLU A 213 -18.45 -2.93 -18.44
C GLU A 213 -19.58 -1.88 -18.47
N LEU A 214 -19.83 -1.21 -17.36
CA LEU A 214 -20.82 -0.14 -17.25
C LEU A 214 -20.53 1.02 -18.20
N MET A 215 -19.26 1.38 -18.44
CA MET A 215 -18.89 2.42 -19.40
C MET A 215 -19.19 1.98 -20.83
N ILE A 216 -18.90 0.71 -21.16
CA ILE A 216 -19.18 0.14 -22.49
C ILE A 216 -20.69 0.08 -22.73
N GLU A 217 -21.48 -0.45 -21.78
CA GLU A 217 -22.95 -0.53 -21.88
C GLU A 217 -23.60 0.84 -22.08
N LYS A 218 -23.06 1.88 -21.45
CA LYS A 218 -23.58 3.25 -21.56
C LYS A 218 -23.02 4.03 -22.75
N GLY A 219 -22.16 3.43 -23.58
CA GLY A 219 -21.52 4.09 -24.70
C GLY A 219 -20.65 5.29 -24.31
N ILE A 220 -20.04 5.24 -23.08
CA ILE A 220 -19.17 6.32 -22.61
C ILE A 220 -17.77 6.09 -23.17
N GLU A 221 -17.33 6.96 -24.07
CA GLU A 221 -15.97 6.90 -24.60
C GLU A 221 -14.95 7.38 -23.58
N PRO A 222 -13.97 6.51 -23.21
CA PRO A 222 -12.92 6.89 -22.28
C PRO A 222 -11.96 7.91 -22.92
N ASN A 223 -11.61 8.94 -22.17
CA ASN A 223 -10.54 9.86 -22.52
C ASN A 223 -9.16 9.33 -22.05
N LEU A 224 -8.07 10.02 -22.41
CA LEU A 224 -6.70 9.65 -22.02
C LEU A 224 -6.56 9.46 -20.50
N THR A 225 -7.19 10.30 -19.71
CA THR A 225 -7.13 10.23 -18.23
C THR A 225 -7.86 9.00 -17.71
N ASN A 226 -9.02 8.67 -18.31
CA ASN A 226 -9.76 7.45 -17.97
C ASN A 226 -8.92 6.20 -18.29
N TYR A 227 -8.33 6.12 -19.48
CA TYR A 227 -7.47 5.01 -19.86
C TYR A 227 -6.29 4.86 -18.89
N ASN A 228 -5.60 5.94 -18.54
CA ASN A 228 -4.50 5.91 -17.59
C ASN A 228 -4.95 5.45 -16.18
N SER A 229 -6.13 5.86 -15.74
CA SER A 229 -6.70 5.43 -14.46
C SER A 229 -7.12 3.96 -14.48
N MET A 230 -7.63 3.45 -15.60
CA MET A 230 -7.91 2.03 -15.82
C MET A 230 -6.62 1.20 -15.74
N ILE A 231 -5.59 1.56 -16.53
CA ILE A 231 -4.29 0.87 -16.52
C ILE A 231 -3.73 0.81 -15.10
N LYS A 232 -3.80 1.92 -14.36
CA LYS A 232 -3.38 1.98 -12.95
C LYS A 232 -4.22 1.06 -12.07
N ALA A 233 -5.55 1.00 -12.25
CA ALA A 233 -6.44 0.18 -11.44
C ALA A 233 -6.21 -1.31 -11.69
N PHE A 234 -6.26 -1.76 -12.92
CA PHE A 234 -6.02 -3.16 -13.29
C PHE A 234 -4.60 -3.61 -12.90
N GLY A 235 -3.59 -2.78 -13.21
CA GLY A 235 -2.21 -3.07 -12.89
C GLY A 235 -1.95 -3.22 -11.39
N ARG A 236 -2.49 -2.33 -10.54
CA ARG A 236 -2.32 -2.44 -9.07
C ARG A 236 -3.12 -3.58 -8.45
N CYS A 237 -4.22 -3.96 -9.07
CA CYS A 237 -5.02 -5.12 -8.65
C CYS A 237 -4.45 -6.47 -9.12
N GLY A 238 -3.36 -6.47 -9.90
CA GLY A 238 -2.66 -7.68 -10.34
C GLY A 238 -3.09 -8.22 -11.71
N ASP A 239 -4.01 -7.55 -12.41
CA ASP A 239 -4.42 -7.94 -13.77
C ASP A 239 -3.59 -7.21 -14.83
N LEU A 240 -2.37 -7.68 -14.98
CA LEU A 240 -1.42 -7.15 -15.97
C LEU A 240 -1.88 -7.36 -17.43
N PRO A 241 -2.42 -8.55 -17.82
CA PRO A 241 -2.90 -8.76 -19.17
C PRO A 241 -3.97 -7.76 -19.61
N THR A 242 -4.94 -7.46 -18.75
CA THR A 242 -5.98 -6.46 -19.05
C THR A 242 -5.38 -5.05 -19.16
N ALA A 243 -4.39 -4.70 -18.32
CA ALA A 243 -3.71 -3.41 -18.42
C ALA A 243 -3.01 -3.23 -19.78
N PHE A 244 -2.37 -4.28 -20.33
CA PHE A 244 -1.77 -4.23 -21.68
C PHE A 244 -2.83 -4.16 -22.78
N LYS A 245 -3.92 -4.94 -22.69
CA LYS A 245 -5.04 -4.87 -23.64
C LYS A 245 -5.64 -3.45 -23.73
N ILE A 246 -5.72 -2.75 -22.62
CA ILE A 246 -6.20 -1.35 -22.59
C ILE A 246 -5.25 -0.43 -23.37
N VAL A 247 -3.94 -0.67 -23.28
CA VAL A 247 -2.96 0.10 -24.08
C VAL A 247 -3.09 -0.19 -25.57
N ASP A 248 -3.32 -1.45 -25.95
CA ASP A 248 -3.58 -1.81 -27.35
C ASP A 248 -4.87 -1.16 -27.87
N GLU A 249 -5.92 -1.08 -27.04
CA GLU A 249 -7.15 -0.35 -27.35
C GLU A 249 -6.88 1.15 -27.59
N MET A 250 -6.03 1.78 -26.75
CA MET A 250 -5.62 3.17 -26.94
C MET A 250 -4.90 3.37 -28.29
N LEU A 251 -4.01 2.45 -28.67
CA LEU A 251 -3.29 2.49 -29.93
C LEU A 251 -4.25 2.36 -31.12
N LEU A 252 -5.20 1.42 -31.05
CA LEU A 252 -6.22 1.21 -32.10
C LEU A 252 -7.10 2.45 -32.29
N LYS A 253 -7.40 3.18 -31.20
CA LYS A 253 -8.15 4.44 -31.26
C LYS A 253 -7.30 5.67 -31.64
N GLY A 254 -6.03 5.48 -31.96
CA GLY A 254 -5.11 6.56 -32.31
C GLY A 254 -4.77 7.51 -31.17
N ILE A 255 -5.00 7.11 -29.91
CA ILE A 255 -4.67 7.92 -28.73
C ILE A 255 -3.16 7.88 -28.51
N LYS A 256 -2.52 9.07 -28.51
CA LYS A 256 -1.07 9.16 -28.31
C LYS A 256 -0.67 8.72 -26.91
N ILE A 257 0.13 7.65 -26.84
CA ILE A 257 0.72 7.16 -25.59
C ILE A 257 1.90 8.04 -25.23
N ARG A 258 1.94 8.50 -23.96
CA ARG A 258 3.01 9.33 -23.41
C ARG A 258 3.66 8.66 -22.21
N VAL A 259 4.76 9.25 -21.71
CA VAL A 259 5.53 8.76 -20.56
C VAL A 259 4.64 8.42 -19.35
N HIS A 260 3.57 9.17 -19.09
CA HIS A 260 2.65 8.87 -17.98
C HIS A 260 1.97 7.50 -18.11
N THR A 261 1.53 7.15 -19.31
CA THR A 261 0.92 5.83 -19.58
C THR A 261 1.94 4.71 -19.34
N PHE A 262 3.17 4.89 -19.84
CA PHE A 262 4.25 3.93 -19.60
C PHE A 262 4.59 3.80 -18.11
N ASN A 263 4.57 4.89 -17.36
CA ASN A 263 4.78 4.85 -15.92
C ASN A 263 3.69 4.04 -15.19
N HIS A 264 2.44 4.12 -15.64
CA HIS A 264 1.38 3.27 -15.11
C HIS A 264 1.58 1.79 -15.46
N LEU A 265 2.10 1.49 -16.66
CA LEU A 265 2.47 0.13 -17.02
C LEU A 265 3.66 -0.40 -16.20
N LEU A 266 4.72 0.40 -16.01
CA LEU A 266 5.84 0.04 -15.13
C LEU A 266 5.36 -0.19 -13.69
N GLN A 267 4.44 0.66 -13.21
CA GLN A 267 3.80 0.45 -11.91
C GLN A 267 2.98 -0.84 -11.86
N ALA A 268 2.31 -1.21 -12.97
CA ALA A 268 1.57 -2.45 -13.08
C ALA A 268 2.51 -3.68 -13.05
N CYS A 269 3.66 -3.62 -13.70
CA CYS A 269 4.65 -4.70 -13.71
C CYS A 269 5.14 -5.07 -12.29
N ILE A 270 5.14 -4.11 -11.34
CA ILE A 270 5.56 -4.35 -9.94
C ILE A 270 4.61 -5.32 -9.21
N SER A 271 3.36 -5.45 -9.64
CA SER A 271 2.40 -6.39 -9.03
C SER A 271 2.69 -7.85 -9.39
N ASP A 272 3.33 -8.11 -10.51
CA ASP A 272 3.79 -9.44 -10.91
C ASP A 272 5.21 -9.69 -10.35
N LYS A 273 5.30 -10.52 -9.31
CA LYS A 273 6.58 -10.80 -8.65
C LYS A 273 7.46 -11.77 -9.42
N GLU A 274 6.89 -12.63 -10.26
CA GLU A 274 7.61 -13.66 -10.97
C GLU A 274 8.20 -13.15 -12.29
N ASN A 275 7.40 -12.45 -13.12
CA ASN A 275 7.80 -12.02 -14.46
C ASN A 275 7.85 -10.49 -14.62
N GLY A 276 7.59 -9.75 -13.54
CA GLY A 276 7.40 -8.30 -13.61
C GLY A 276 8.61 -7.53 -14.13
N LEU A 277 9.84 -7.95 -13.83
CA LEU A 277 11.04 -7.29 -14.35
C LEU A 277 11.17 -7.49 -15.87
N ARG A 278 10.84 -8.69 -16.39
CA ARG A 278 10.82 -8.96 -17.83
C ARG A 278 9.81 -8.02 -18.54
N HIS A 279 8.60 -7.95 -18.03
CA HIS A 279 7.57 -7.07 -18.58
C HIS A 279 7.99 -5.59 -18.52
N ALA A 280 8.64 -5.17 -17.41
CA ALA A 280 9.15 -3.81 -17.28
C ALA A 280 10.23 -3.48 -18.31
N LEU A 281 11.13 -4.43 -18.63
CA LEU A 281 12.15 -4.27 -19.68
C LEU A 281 11.51 -4.16 -21.08
N ILE A 282 10.47 -4.94 -21.37
CA ILE A 282 9.72 -4.82 -22.63
C ILE A 282 9.06 -3.45 -22.74
N VAL A 283 8.41 -2.99 -21.66
CA VAL A 283 7.81 -1.64 -21.60
C VAL A 283 8.87 -0.56 -21.80
N TRP A 284 10.05 -0.71 -21.16
CA TRP A 284 11.16 0.24 -21.32
C TRP A 284 11.62 0.35 -22.77
N ARG A 285 11.82 -0.80 -23.45
CA ARG A 285 12.16 -0.81 -24.88
C ARG A 285 11.10 -0.17 -25.74
N LYS A 286 9.84 -0.38 -25.43
CA LYS A 286 8.73 0.28 -26.13
C LYS A 286 8.78 1.81 -25.98
N ILE A 287 9.13 2.33 -24.77
CA ILE A 287 9.35 3.77 -24.54
C ILE A 287 10.43 4.30 -25.49
N LEU A 288 11.58 3.61 -25.56
CA LEU A 288 12.70 4.01 -26.40
C LEU A 288 12.35 3.95 -27.89
N LYS A 289 11.65 2.89 -28.34
CA LYS A 289 11.18 2.73 -29.72
C LYS A 289 10.21 3.83 -30.14
N MET A 290 9.35 4.27 -29.24
CA MET A 290 8.42 5.37 -29.49
C MET A 290 9.06 6.76 -29.35
N LYS A 291 10.37 6.84 -29.10
CA LYS A 291 11.13 8.07 -28.90
C LYS A 291 10.57 8.97 -27.77
N GLU A 292 9.84 8.39 -26.82
CA GLU A 292 9.41 9.09 -25.61
C GLU A 292 10.59 9.19 -24.63
N LYS A 293 10.70 10.34 -23.95
CA LYS A 293 11.79 10.53 -22.96
C LYS A 293 11.38 10.04 -21.60
N PRO A 294 12.06 9.02 -21.03
CA PRO A 294 11.84 8.62 -19.65
C PRO A 294 12.06 9.79 -18.70
N ASN A 295 11.30 9.86 -17.63
CA ASN A 295 11.47 10.86 -16.58
C ASN A 295 12.01 10.19 -15.31
N ILE A 296 12.32 10.99 -14.30
CA ILE A 296 12.85 10.51 -13.01
C ILE A 296 11.93 9.46 -12.37
N TYR A 297 10.62 9.60 -12.53
CA TYR A 297 9.65 8.64 -12.02
C TYR A 297 9.73 7.29 -12.75
N SER A 298 9.99 7.29 -14.08
CA SER A 298 10.22 6.08 -14.88
C SER A 298 11.45 5.31 -14.37
N PHE A 299 12.56 6.03 -14.14
CA PHE A 299 13.79 5.43 -13.61
C PHE A 299 13.59 4.86 -12.19
N ASN A 300 12.92 5.61 -11.31
CA ASN A 300 12.63 5.14 -9.96
C ASN A 300 11.69 3.93 -9.95
N LEU A 301 10.71 3.85 -10.86
CA LEU A 301 9.88 2.67 -11.03
C LEU A 301 10.67 1.47 -11.53
N MET A 302 11.63 1.69 -12.43
CA MET A 302 12.51 0.62 -12.93
C MET A 302 13.38 0.04 -11.82
N LEU A 303 14.00 0.88 -10.98
CA LEU A 303 14.73 0.43 -9.79
C LEU A 303 13.84 -0.39 -8.85
N LYS A 304 12.58 0.03 -8.70
CA LYS A 304 11.61 -0.69 -7.89
C LYS A 304 11.25 -2.06 -8.50
N CYS A 305 11.11 -2.15 -9.82
CA CYS A 305 10.92 -3.43 -10.52
C CYS A 305 12.13 -4.36 -10.31
N VAL A 306 13.36 -3.84 -10.44
CA VAL A 306 14.60 -4.61 -10.21
C VAL A 306 14.63 -5.17 -8.78
N LYS A 307 14.20 -4.37 -7.80
CA LYS A 307 14.18 -4.78 -6.39
C LYS A 307 13.13 -5.84 -6.08
N GLU A 308 11.91 -5.68 -6.62
CA GLU A 308 10.74 -6.42 -6.14
C GLU A 308 10.33 -7.59 -7.04
N CYS A 309 10.79 -7.63 -8.30
CA CYS A 309 10.33 -8.58 -9.31
C CYS A 309 11.47 -9.47 -9.83
N ASN A 310 11.09 -10.61 -10.42
CA ASN A 310 12.01 -11.53 -11.07
C ASN A 310 11.89 -11.44 -12.60
N LEU A 311 12.84 -12.08 -13.30
CA LEU A 311 12.90 -12.14 -14.76
C LEU A 311 12.02 -13.25 -15.37
N GLY A 312 11.49 -14.17 -14.55
CA GLY A 312 10.74 -15.32 -15.01
C GLY A 312 11.59 -16.55 -15.34
N SER A 313 11.00 -17.53 -16.03
CA SER A 313 11.66 -18.77 -16.41
C SER A 313 12.61 -18.59 -17.61
N HIS A 314 13.52 -19.55 -17.81
CA HIS A 314 14.47 -19.53 -18.95
C HIS A 314 13.80 -19.49 -20.34
N SER A 315 12.64 -20.11 -20.49
CA SER A 315 11.85 -20.04 -21.73
C SER A 315 11.36 -18.63 -22.04
N ASP A 316 11.03 -17.88 -20.99
CA ASP A 316 10.48 -16.53 -21.09
C ASP A 316 11.57 -15.48 -21.37
N ILE A 317 12.80 -15.73 -20.92
CA ILE A 317 13.95 -14.84 -21.17
C ILE A 317 14.33 -14.82 -22.66
N LYS A 318 14.15 -15.94 -23.36
CA LYS A 318 14.39 -16.04 -24.81
C LYS A 318 13.47 -15.13 -25.64
N THR A 319 12.31 -14.72 -25.11
CA THR A 319 11.42 -13.79 -25.81
C THR A 319 11.97 -12.36 -25.87
N ILE A 320 12.71 -11.94 -24.85
CA ILE A 320 13.36 -10.61 -24.82
C ILE A 320 14.43 -10.52 -25.93
N SER A 321 15.17 -11.61 -26.18
CA SER A 321 16.20 -11.64 -27.23
C SER A 321 15.58 -11.62 -28.62
N LYS A 322 14.50 -12.37 -28.86
CA LYS A 322 13.81 -12.41 -30.16
C LYS A 322 13.19 -11.07 -30.55
N GLU A 323 12.61 -10.34 -29.61
CA GLU A 323 12.05 -9.00 -29.88
C GLU A 323 13.14 -7.96 -30.18
N SER A 324 14.38 -8.14 -29.67
CA SER A 324 15.53 -7.31 -30.04
C SER A 324 16.04 -7.59 -31.46
N ASP A 325 15.94 -8.83 -31.93
CA ASP A 325 16.41 -9.24 -33.27
C ASP A 325 15.52 -8.69 -34.40
N ILE A 326 14.21 -8.61 -34.18
CA ILE A 326 13.26 -8.07 -35.18
C ILE A 326 13.52 -6.59 -35.46
N SER A 327 14.09 -5.83 -34.52
CA SER A 327 14.42 -4.42 -34.73
C SER A 327 15.77 -4.19 -35.41
N LEU A 328 16.67 -5.17 -35.43
CA LEU A 328 17.99 -5.07 -36.06
C LEU A 328 17.97 -5.39 -37.57
N HIS A 329 17.01 -6.19 -38.02
CA HIS A 329 16.88 -6.52 -39.46
C HIS A 329 16.25 -5.39 -40.31
N ALA A 330 15.63 -4.37 -39.69
CA ALA A 330 15.03 -3.24 -40.41
C ALA A 330 16.02 -2.11 -40.76
N GLU A 331 17.24 -2.11 -40.18
CA GLU A 331 18.23 -1.04 -40.41
C GLU A 331 19.49 -1.50 -41.18
N SER A 332 19.61 -2.78 -41.58
CA SER A 332 20.84 -3.30 -42.22
C SER A 332 20.78 -3.46 -43.75
N THR A 333 19.96 -2.67 -44.46
CA THR A 333 19.96 -2.66 -45.92
C THR A 333 20.86 -1.61 -46.57
N ASN A 334 21.72 -0.94 -45.84
CA ASN A 334 22.75 -0.09 -46.47
C ASN A 334 24.04 -0.08 -45.66
N GLN A 335 24.87 -1.09 -45.80
CA GLN A 335 26.34 -0.99 -45.84
C GLN A 335 26.96 -2.35 -46.18
N ARG A 336 27.52 -2.40 -47.39
CA ARG A 336 28.35 -3.51 -47.88
C ARG A 336 29.73 -3.45 -47.23
N ASP A 337 30.26 -4.66 -47.04
CA ASP A 337 31.66 -5.04 -46.98
C ASP A 337 32.51 -4.60 -45.79
N ASN A 338 32.81 -5.60 -44.93
CA ASN A 338 34.22 -6.03 -44.81
C ASN A 338 34.30 -7.30 -43.95
N SER A 339 34.81 -8.34 -44.59
CA SER A 339 35.26 -9.62 -44.03
C SER A 339 36.35 -9.38 -42.98
N ILE A 340 36.14 -9.84 -41.72
CA ILE A 340 37.23 -10.04 -40.77
C ILE A 340 37.17 -11.46 -40.25
N THR A 341 38.26 -12.15 -40.57
CA THR A 341 38.67 -13.50 -40.23
C THR A 341 38.52 -13.83 -38.73
N ALA A 342 38.10 -15.08 -38.50
CA ALA A 342 38.04 -15.70 -37.18
C ALA A 342 39.46 -15.86 -36.61
N ASP A 343 39.86 -15.06 -35.68
CA ASP A 343 41.03 -15.27 -34.87
C ASP A 343 40.68 -16.03 -33.60
N HIS A 344 41.43 -17.12 -33.40
CA HIS A 344 41.46 -17.95 -32.20
C HIS A 344 41.62 -17.06 -30.94
N ILE A 345 40.63 -17.07 -30.07
CA ILE A 345 40.74 -16.40 -28.76
C ILE A 345 41.01 -17.45 -27.70
N ASP A 346 42.20 -17.35 -27.11
CA ASP A 346 42.67 -18.11 -25.95
C ASP A 346 41.67 -18.08 -24.77
N ILE A 347 41.27 -19.26 -24.31
CA ILE A 347 40.29 -19.48 -23.21
C ILE A 347 40.93 -19.35 -21.81
N ALA A 348 42.06 -18.64 -21.66
CA ALA A 348 42.85 -18.64 -20.42
C ALA A 348 42.93 -17.27 -19.70
N LYS A 349 41.89 -16.43 -19.76
CA LYS A 349 41.74 -15.32 -18.81
C LYS A 349 40.31 -15.30 -18.29
N VAL A 350 40.13 -15.58 -17.01
CA VAL A 350 38.90 -15.37 -16.25
C VAL A 350 38.53 -13.90 -16.40
N LYS A 351 37.77 -13.59 -17.44
CA LYS A 351 37.17 -12.27 -17.61
C LYS A 351 36.03 -12.12 -16.61
N GLU A 352 36.08 -11.08 -15.84
CA GLU A 352 34.91 -10.52 -15.13
C GLU A 352 33.69 -10.68 -16.04
N ARG A 353 32.65 -11.36 -15.52
CA ARG A 353 31.38 -11.58 -16.23
C ARG A 353 30.72 -10.20 -16.42
N THR A 354 30.93 -9.57 -17.56
CA THR A 354 30.25 -8.32 -17.89
C THR A 354 28.81 -8.64 -18.31
N LEU A 355 27.87 -8.44 -17.39
CA LEU A 355 26.44 -8.56 -17.67
C LEU A 355 25.98 -7.45 -18.63
N PRO A 356 24.99 -7.71 -19.51
CA PRO A 356 24.50 -6.71 -20.45
C PRO A 356 23.72 -5.62 -19.75
N ASN A 357 23.87 -4.37 -20.18
CA ASN A 357 22.99 -3.28 -19.74
C ASN A 357 21.71 -3.29 -20.58
N LEU A 358 20.63 -3.88 -20.04
CA LEU A 358 19.34 -4.03 -20.71
C LEU A 358 18.55 -2.70 -20.83
N LEU A 359 18.96 -1.65 -20.14
CA LEU A 359 18.35 -0.32 -20.26
C LEU A 359 18.92 0.48 -21.45
N SER A 360 20.11 0.13 -21.89
CA SER A 360 20.76 0.80 -23.01
C SER A 360 20.07 0.51 -24.35
N LYS A 361 20.15 1.48 -25.26
CA LYS A 361 19.61 1.36 -26.63
C LYS A 361 20.24 0.24 -27.43
N VAL A 362 21.51 -0.06 -27.19
CA VAL A 362 22.31 -1.03 -27.96
C VAL A 362 22.59 -2.24 -27.09
N LEU A 363 22.03 -3.39 -27.45
CA LEU A 363 22.35 -4.68 -26.84
C LEU A 363 23.38 -5.41 -27.70
N LYS A 364 24.44 -5.92 -27.06
CA LYS A 364 25.36 -6.84 -27.70
C LYS A 364 24.83 -8.27 -27.51
N MET A 365 24.59 -8.99 -28.60
CA MET A 365 23.97 -10.32 -28.61
C MET A 365 24.68 -11.36 -27.73
N GLN A 366 26.02 -11.32 -27.65
CA GLN A 366 26.80 -12.23 -26.82
C GLN A 366 26.53 -12.11 -25.31
N GLN A 367 25.93 -11.03 -24.86
CA GLN A 367 25.67 -10.75 -23.45
C GLN A 367 24.32 -11.33 -22.96
N VAL A 368 23.41 -11.66 -23.87
CA VAL A 368 22.07 -12.17 -23.53
C VAL A 368 22.13 -13.60 -22.95
N LEU A 369 23.14 -14.39 -23.33
CA LEU A 369 23.33 -15.74 -22.79
C LEU A 369 23.69 -15.74 -21.28
N ALA A 370 24.30 -14.68 -20.78
CA ALA A 370 24.65 -14.54 -19.37
C ALA A 370 23.42 -14.27 -18.46
N LEU A 371 22.24 -14.00 -19.01
CA LEU A 371 21.01 -13.76 -18.26
C LEU A 371 20.46 -15.02 -17.57
N GLN A 372 20.94 -16.20 -17.94
CA GLN A 372 20.47 -17.48 -17.38
C GLN A 372 20.85 -17.68 -15.90
N GLU A 373 21.80 -16.89 -15.36
CA GLU A 373 22.30 -17.03 -14.00
C GLU A 373 21.91 -15.87 -13.07
N VAL A 374 20.95 -15.04 -13.49
CA VAL A 374 20.53 -13.84 -12.72
C VAL A 374 19.52 -14.25 -11.64
N ASN A 375 20.02 -14.56 -10.44
CA ASN A 375 19.19 -15.00 -9.32
C ASN A 375 19.14 -13.98 -8.19
N THR A 376 20.19 -13.22 -7.98
CA THR A 376 20.26 -12.24 -6.88
C THR A 376 19.73 -10.87 -7.29
N VAL A 377 19.39 -10.03 -6.31
CA VAL A 377 18.97 -8.66 -6.57
C VAL A 377 20.12 -7.82 -7.14
N GLN A 378 21.35 -8.12 -6.72
CA GLN A 378 22.58 -7.52 -7.23
C GLN A 378 22.79 -7.83 -8.70
N ASP A 379 22.61 -9.11 -9.11
CA ASP A 379 22.71 -9.52 -10.51
C ASP A 379 21.66 -8.81 -11.39
N LYS A 380 20.41 -8.71 -10.91
CA LYS A 380 19.34 -7.98 -11.59
C LYS A 380 19.70 -6.50 -11.77
N PHE A 381 20.34 -5.91 -10.79
CA PHE A 381 20.79 -4.53 -10.87
C PHE A 381 21.98 -4.37 -11.81
N ALA A 382 22.94 -5.30 -11.79
CA ALA A 382 24.04 -5.33 -12.73
C ALA A 382 23.57 -5.46 -14.19
N VAL A 383 22.56 -6.30 -14.44
CA VAL A 383 21.88 -6.41 -15.76
C VAL A 383 21.19 -5.10 -16.16
N SER A 384 20.78 -4.28 -15.21
CA SER A 384 20.21 -2.95 -15.47
C SER A 384 21.27 -1.85 -15.58
N GLY A 385 22.56 -2.22 -15.69
CA GLY A 385 23.71 -1.31 -15.83
C GLY A 385 24.45 -1.01 -14.53
N GLY A 386 24.00 -1.53 -13.39
CA GLY A 386 24.58 -1.23 -12.10
C GLY A 386 24.46 0.24 -11.73
N GLN A 387 25.25 0.72 -10.76
CA GLN A 387 25.19 2.10 -10.33
C GLN A 387 25.65 3.09 -11.40
N GLU A 388 26.79 2.81 -12.04
CA GLU A 388 27.43 3.78 -12.93
C GLU A 388 26.67 3.96 -14.24
N ASP A 389 26.37 2.86 -14.93
CA ASP A 389 25.72 2.93 -16.23
C ASP A 389 24.24 3.33 -16.10
N PHE A 390 23.60 3.02 -14.98
CA PHE A 390 22.25 3.51 -14.70
C PHE A 390 22.24 5.05 -14.57
N LEU A 391 23.20 5.63 -13.86
CA LEU A 391 23.31 7.08 -13.72
C LEU A 391 23.73 7.75 -15.04
N LYS A 392 24.62 7.11 -15.84
CA LYS A 392 24.95 7.57 -17.19
C LYS A 392 23.72 7.56 -18.10
N GLU A 393 22.88 6.51 -18.03
CA GLU A 393 21.63 6.45 -18.79
C GLU A 393 20.67 7.58 -18.41
N MET A 394 20.55 7.90 -17.10
CA MET A 394 19.79 9.07 -16.66
C MET A 394 20.31 10.39 -17.26
N ASP A 395 21.63 10.54 -17.33
CA ASP A 395 22.26 11.73 -17.89
C ASP A 395 22.02 11.86 -19.41
N VAL A 396 22.05 10.74 -20.16
CA VAL A 396 21.70 10.69 -21.59
C VAL A 396 20.32 11.30 -21.88
N TYR A 397 19.36 11.09 -20.97
CA TYR A 397 18.02 11.69 -21.06
C TYR A 397 17.90 13.04 -20.35
N SER A 398 19.00 13.59 -19.84
CA SER A 398 19.04 14.84 -19.05
C SER A 398 18.14 14.77 -17.81
N VAL A 399 18.03 13.61 -17.19
CA VAL A 399 17.26 13.39 -15.96
C VAL A 399 18.20 13.40 -14.77
N LYS A 400 18.07 14.40 -13.92
CA LYS A 400 18.85 14.47 -12.67
C LYS A 400 18.29 13.49 -11.63
N PRO A 401 19.13 12.63 -11.04
CA PRO A 401 18.71 11.74 -9.97
C PRO A 401 18.26 12.52 -8.73
N ASP A 402 17.34 11.98 -7.96
CA ASP A 402 16.87 12.53 -6.69
C ASP A 402 17.30 11.63 -5.51
N VAL A 403 17.00 12.05 -4.29
CA VAL A 403 17.29 11.26 -3.09
C VAL A 403 16.60 9.89 -3.14
N LYS A 404 15.38 9.81 -3.71
CA LYS A 404 14.66 8.55 -3.85
C LYS A 404 15.36 7.57 -4.77
N THR A 405 16.00 8.06 -5.85
CA THR A 405 16.81 7.23 -6.74
C THR A 405 17.91 6.52 -5.95
N PHE A 406 18.65 7.24 -5.12
CA PHE A 406 19.72 6.68 -4.30
C PHE A 406 19.20 5.78 -3.18
N THR A 407 18.08 6.15 -2.55
CA THR A 407 17.41 5.31 -1.54
C THR A 407 16.96 3.97 -2.12
N GLN A 408 16.53 3.95 -3.38
CA GLN A 408 16.15 2.71 -4.07
C GLN A 408 17.35 1.92 -4.60
N MET A 409 18.45 2.59 -4.96
CA MET A 409 19.69 1.91 -5.37
C MET A 409 20.39 1.22 -4.20
N LEU A 410 20.38 1.81 -3.02
CA LEU A 410 21.13 1.32 -1.85
C LEU A 410 20.89 -0.18 -1.54
N PRO A 411 19.64 -0.71 -1.50
CA PRO A 411 19.41 -2.14 -1.28
C PRO A 411 19.78 -3.04 -2.47
N LEU A 412 20.06 -2.46 -3.65
CA LEU A 412 20.42 -3.20 -4.86
C LEU A 412 21.94 -3.39 -5.00
N LEU A 413 22.72 -2.62 -4.25
CA LEU A 413 24.17 -2.72 -4.24
C LEU A 413 24.63 -3.97 -3.48
N GLU A 414 25.84 -4.39 -3.78
CA GLU A 414 26.53 -5.42 -3.01
C GLU A 414 26.58 -5.07 -1.52
N ASP A 415 26.65 -6.11 -0.68
CA ASP A 415 26.69 -5.93 0.77
C ASP A 415 28.12 -5.65 1.27
N THR A 416 28.79 -4.69 0.61
CA THR A 416 30.15 -4.25 0.91
C THR A 416 30.17 -2.78 1.37
N ILE A 417 31.17 -2.43 2.19
CA ILE A 417 31.36 -1.05 2.67
C ILE A 417 31.81 -0.16 1.51
N GLU A 418 32.59 -0.71 0.58
CA GLU A 418 33.09 -0.01 -0.60
C GLU A 418 31.94 0.45 -1.51
N ALA A 419 30.97 -0.42 -1.77
CA ALA A 419 29.78 -0.11 -2.58
C ALA A 419 28.94 1.01 -1.94
N GLU A 420 28.76 0.97 -0.60
CA GLU A 420 28.06 2.03 0.14
C GLU A 420 28.82 3.38 0.05
N ASN A 421 30.13 3.34 0.26
CA ASN A 421 30.97 4.55 0.21
C ASN A 421 30.99 5.16 -1.21
N LYS A 422 31.04 4.32 -2.25
CA LYS A 422 30.94 4.76 -3.64
C LYS A 422 29.61 5.45 -3.92
N LEU A 423 28.48 4.92 -3.41
CA LEU A 423 27.17 5.55 -3.54
C LEU A 423 27.15 6.92 -2.82
N LEU A 424 27.63 6.97 -1.59
CA LEU A 424 27.67 8.20 -0.79
C LEU A 424 28.58 9.27 -1.42
N SER A 425 29.74 8.88 -1.98
CA SER A 425 30.63 9.81 -2.70
C SER A 425 29.96 10.37 -3.96
N THR A 426 29.23 9.53 -4.70
CA THR A 426 28.47 9.95 -5.89
C THR A 426 27.34 10.93 -5.51
N MET A 427 26.62 10.68 -4.42
CA MET A 427 25.60 11.62 -3.92
C MET A 427 26.21 12.98 -3.56
N LYS A 428 27.36 12.97 -2.90
CA LYS A 428 28.09 14.21 -2.55
C LYS A 428 28.58 14.95 -3.80
N ALA A 429 29.11 14.24 -4.79
CA ALA A 429 29.58 14.84 -6.06
C ALA A 429 28.43 15.51 -6.84
N LEU A 430 27.21 14.98 -6.73
CA LEU A 430 26.01 15.54 -7.34
C LEU A 430 25.27 16.58 -6.48
N ASP A 431 25.84 16.96 -5.32
CA ASP A 431 25.23 17.87 -4.31
C ASP A 431 23.81 17.42 -3.86
N ILE A 432 23.58 16.12 -3.78
CA ILE A 432 22.31 15.53 -3.34
C ILE A 432 22.41 15.25 -1.84
N ARG A 433 21.54 15.89 -1.06
CA ARG A 433 21.48 15.68 0.39
C ARG A 433 20.63 14.49 0.72
N SER A 434 21.12 13.66 1.64
CA SER A 434 20.39 12.51 2.16
C SER A 434 19.19 12.98 2.99
N ASP A 435 18.09 12.22 2.92
CA ASP A 435 16.91 12.37 3.77
C ASP A 435 16.88 11.30 4.86
N ILE A 436 15.91 11.37 5.75
CA ILE A 436 15.78 10.40 6.84
C ILE A 436 15.47 8.99 6.32
N ASP A 437 14.78 8.88 5.20
CA ASP A 437 14.44 7.59 4.60
C ASP A 437 15.68 6.90 4.02
N PHE A 438 16.60 7.66 3.43
CA PHE A 438 17.91 7.14 2.99
C PHE A 438 18.71 6.60 4.17
N TYR A 439 18.80 7.35 5.28
CA TYR A 439 19.51 6.90 6.47
C TYR A 439 18.85 5.67 7.11
N ASN A 440 17.54 5.62 7.16
CA ASN A 440 16.81 4.44 7.63
C ASN A 440 17.14 3.20 6.79
N MET A 441 17.25 3.35 5.47
CA MET A 441 17.63 2.26 4.58
C MET A 441 19.10 1.85 4.78
N LEU A 442 20.01 2.81 5.00
CA LEU A 442 21.41 2.54 5.27
C LEU A 442 21.60 1.79 6.60
N ILE A 443 20.92 2.22 7.67
CA ILE A 443 20.91 1.50 8.94
C ILE A 443 20.42 0.06 8.73
N LYS A 444 19.29 -0.10 8.02
CA LYS A 444 18.72 -1.42 7.72
C LYS A 444 19.70 -2.32 6.98
N LYS A 445 20.37 -1.82 5.95
CA LYS A 445 21.37 -2.58 5.17
C LYS A 445 22.54 -3.04 6.05
N ARG A 446 23.08 -2.15 6.89
CA ARG A 446 24.14 -2.48 7.84
C ARG A 446 23.70 -3.48 8.90
N CYS A 447 22.47 -3.36 9.42
CA CYS A 447 21.92 -4.34 10.35
C CYS A 447 21.76 -5.73 9.72
N LEU A 448 21.35 -5.81 8.45
CA LEU A 448 21.24 -7.08 7.73
C LEU A 448 22.61 -7.75 7.51
N ARG A 449 23.66 -6.96 7.34
CA ARG A 449 25.06 -7.43 7.27
C ARG A 449 25.66 -7.74 8.64
N LEU A 450 24.91 -7.57 9.74
CA LEU A 450 25.34 -7.75 11.12
C LEU A 450 26.38 -6.73 11.62
N ASP A 451 26.57 -5.62 10.90
CA ASP A 451 27.46 -4.53 11.25
C ASP A 451 26.71 -3.48 12.10
N TYR A 452 26.53 -3.83 13.37
CA TYR A 452 25.69 -3.04 14.29
C TYR A 452 26.36 -1.76 14.76
N ASP A 453 27.68 -1.75 14.83
CA ASP A 453 28.47 -0.56 15.24
C ASP A 453 28.37 0.52 14.17
N ALA A 454 28.61 0.16 12.91
CA ALA A 454 28.42 1.07 11.78
C ALA A 454 26.97 1.51 11.60
N ALA A 455 25.99 0.64 11.93
CA ALA A 455 24.57 1.03 11.91
C ALA A 455 24.27 2.09 12.98
N SER A 456 24.81 1.95 14.18
CA SER A 456 24.64 2.91 15.29
C SER A 456 25.34 4.25 15.00
N GLU A 457 26.48 4.25 14.29
CA GLU A 457 27.19 5.47 13.90
C GLU A 457 26.37 6.37 12.99
N VAL A 458 25.43 5.83 12.20
CA VAL A 458 24.55 6.64 11.34
C VAL A 458 23.74 7.63 12.16
N MET A 459 23.38 7.33 13.40
CA MET A 459 22.71 8.29 14.30
C MET A 459 23.56 9.51 14.58
N LYS A 460 24.87 9.33 14.76
CA LYS A 460 25.80 10.45 14.95
C LYS A 460 25.87 11.32 13.68
N ILE A 461 25.81 10.70 12.50
CA ILE A 461 25.78 11.41 11.21
C ILE A 461 24.50 12.23 11.09
N ILE A 462 23.33 11.64 11.38
CA ILE A 462 22.03 12.33 11.36
C ILE A 462 22.05 13.53 12.31
N ALA A 463 22.57 13.35 13.54
CA ALA A 463 22.66 14.41 14.54
C ALA A 463 23.62 15.54 14.10
N LYS A 464 24.72 15.20 13.44
CA LYS A 464 25.68 16.16 12.91
C LYS A 464 25.10 16.96 11.74
N GLU A 465 24.50 16.29 10.77
CA GLU A 465 23.92 16.94 9.59
C GLU A 465 22.66 17.75 9.94
N GLY A 466 21.85 17.30 10.90
CA GLY A 466 20.69 18.04 11.41
C GLY A 466 21.06 19.37 12.08
N LYS A 467 22.29 19.52 12.58
CA LYS A 467 22.81 20.76 13.19
C LYS A 467 23.40 21.75 12.17
N ILE A 468 23.65 21.35 10.93
CA ILE A 468 24.26 22.21 9.92
C ILE A 468 23.24 23.25 9.45
N ARG A 469 23.40 24.49 9.90
CA ARG A 469 22.65 25.65 9.39
C ARG A 469 23.04 25.93 7.94
N VAL A 470 22.09 25.85 7.03
CA VAL A 470 22.32 26.27 5.64
C VAL A 470 22.39 27.78 5.58
N ARG A 471 23.63 28.34 5.57
CA ARG A 471 23.87 29.79 5.47
C ARG A 471 23.53 30.39 4.09
N ARG A 472 23.29 29.58 3.05
CA ARG A 472 23.22 30.05 1.66
C ARG A 472 21.82 30.35 1.10
N PHE A 473 20.73 29.90 1.73
CA PHE A 473 19.38 30.17 1.24
C PHE A 473 18.41 30.37 2.41
N PRO A 474 18.02 31.61 2.74
CA PRO A 474 17.13 31.92 3.87
C PRO A 474 15.69 31.38 3.69
N ASP A 475 15.21 31.16 2.45
CA ASP A 475 13.81 30.82 2.15
C ASP A 475 13.49 29.33 1.99
N ARG A 476 14.46 28.43 2.05
CA ARG A 476 14.19 26.99 2.04
C ARG A 476 13.93 26.50 3.47
N LYS A 477 12.73 25.98 3.69
CA LYS A 477 12.31 25.29 4.91
C LYS A 477 13.46 24.45 5.46
N LYS A 478 13.85 24.70 6.72
CA LYS A 478 14.84 23.90 7.45
C LYS A 478 14.51 22.45 7.26
N LEU A 479 15.35 21.71 6.54
CA LEU A 479 15.24 20.25 6.49
C LEU A 479 15.68 19.77 7.89
N HIS A 480 14.73 19.62 8.78
CA HIS A 480 14.98 19.05 10.10
C HIS A 480 15.13 17.53 9.91
N LEU A 481 16.39 17.09 9.69
CA LEU A 481 16.74 15.68 9.84
C LEU A 481 16.56 15.31 11.30
N LYS A 482 15.36 14.80 11.63
CA LYS A 482 15.05 14.25 12.95
C LYS A 482 14.77 12.77 12.79
N PRO A 483 15.32 11.91 13.65
CA PRO A 483 14.94 10.52 13.71
C PRO A 483 13.41 10.40 13.85
N ASN A 484 12.83 9.46 13.13
CA ASN A 484 11.41 9.17 13.18
C ASN A 484 11.18 7.76 13.75
N ILE A 485 9.92 7.37 13.93
CA ILE A 485 9.55 6.05 14.46
C ILE A 485 10.17 4.91 13.64
N MET A 486 10.34 5.08 12.32
CA MET A 486 10.98 4.09 11.45
C MET A 486 12.49 3.98 11.74
N THR A 487 13.16 5.10 12.05
CA THR A 487 14.57 5.12 12.44
C THR A 487 14.79 4.24 13.69
N TYR A 488 13.97 4.44 14.71
CA TYR A 488 14.04 3.64 15.94
C TYR A 488 13.64 2.17 15.71
N GLY A 489 12.67 1.93 14.80
CA GLY A 489 12.27 0.58 14.41
C GLY A 489 13.40 -0.21 13.75
N VAL A 490 14.21 0.44 12.93
CA VAL A 490 15.39 -0.20 12.30
C VAL A 490 16.53 -0.34 13.31
N LEU A 491 16.77 0.66 14.16
CA LEU A 491 17.78 0.58 15.24
C LEU A 491 17.46 -0.49 16.27
N ALA A 492 16.20 -0.80 16.50
CA ALA A 492 15.82 -1.92 17.37
C ALA A 492 16.44 -3.27 16.93
N MET A 493 16.82 -3.41 15.65
CA MET A 493 17.53 -4.58 15.15
C MET A 493 18.97 -4.68 15.71
N THR A 494 19.56 -3.57 16.17
CA THR A 494 20.91 -3.56 16.78
C THR A 494 20.90 -3.95 18.26
N CYS A 495 19.75 -3.90 18.92
CA CYS A 495 19.62 -4.09 20.37
C CYS A 495 19.61 -5.57 20.74
N LYS A 496 20.79 -6.18 20.84
CA LYS A 496 20.95 -7.57 21.25
C LYS A 496 20.71 -7.78 22.75
N THR A 497 21.09 -6.82 23.60
CA THR A 497 20.97 -6.92 25.05
C THR A 497 19.78 -6.11 25.57
N LYS A 498 19.28 -6.47 26.75
CA LYS A 498 18.24 -5.72 27.47
C LYS A 498 18.66 -4.26 27.68
N ASP A 499 19.92 -4.04 28.12
CA ASP A 499 20.42 -2.68 28.40
C ASP A 499 20.47 -1.79 27.16
N SER A 500 20.80 -2.37 25.99
CA SER A 500 20.76 -1.62 24.73
C SER A 500 19.33 -1.27 24.31
N ALA A 501 18.37 -2.16 24.58
CA ALA A 501 16.96 -1.89 24.34
C ALA A 501 16.41 -0.79 25.28
N GLU A 502 16.78 -0.81 26.55
CA GLU A 502 16.41 0.23 27.52
C GLU A 502 16.95 1.60 27.11
N LYS A 503 18.21 1.67 26.67
CA LYS A 503 18.79 2.92 26.13
C LYS A 503 18.01 3.45 24.94
N LEU A 504 17.72 2.59 23.95
CA LEU A 504 16.94 2.96 22.77
C LEU A 504 15.55 3.49 23.14
N LEU A 505 14.86 2.83 24.06
CA LEU A 505 13.52 3.21 24.50
C LEU A 505 13.53 4.54 25.29
N ASN A 506 14.59 4.79 26.09
CA ASN A 506 14.76 6.07 26.77
C ASN A 506 15.03 7.20 25.78
N GLU A 507 15.88 6.99 24.77
CA GLU A 507 16.09 7.95 23.68
C GLU A 507 14.78 8.27 22.92
N MET A 508 13.92 7.27 22.71
CA MET A 508 12.60 7.48 22.12
C MET A 508 11.69 8.34 23.00
N LYS A 509 11.70 8.11 24.33
CA LYS A 509 10.94 8.91 25.28
C LYS A 509 11.42 10.36 25.30
N GLU A 510 12.74 10.60 25.31
CA GLU A 510 13.35 11.93 25.22
C GLU A 510 12.97 12.65 23.90
N ALA A 511 12.90 11.89 22.79
CA ALA A 511 12.47 12.39 21.50
C ALA A 511 10.94 12.56 21.38
N GLN A 512 10.18 12.26 22.43
CA GLN A 512 8.70 12.28 22.45
C GLN A 512 8.04 11.38 21.39
N ILE A 513 8.69 10.28 21.04
CA ILE A 513 8.18 9.30 20.08
C ILE A 513 7.57 8.13 20.86
N LYS A 514 6.28 7.88 20.67
CA LYS A 514 5.59 6.74 21.29
C LYS A 514 6.06 5.41 20.70
N VAL A 515 6.29 4.45 21.57
CA VAL A 515 6.64 3.09 21.18
C VAL A 515 5.44 2.40 20.54
N ASN A 516 5.68 1.61 19.49
CA ASN A 516 4.64 0.81 18.85
C ASN A 516 4.97 -0.69 18.96
N ILE A 517 3.96 -1.52 18.66
CA ILE A 517 4.08 -2.98 18.74
C ILE A 517 5.11 -3.55 17.76
N GLU A 518 5.40 -2.86 16.65
CA GLU A 518 6.38 -3.28 15.66
C GLU A 518 7.81 -3.16 16.18
N ILE A 519 8.11 -2.06 16.90
CA ILE A 519 9.42 -1.87 17.57
C ILE A 519 9.60 -2.93 18.65
N LEU A 520 8.59 -3.12 19.52
CA LEU A 520 8.64 -4.15 20.57
C LEU A 520 8.74 -5.55 19.96
N GLY A 521 8.10 -5.81 18.83
CA GLY A 521 8.23 -7.07 18.09
C GLY A 521 9.64 -7.31 17.55
N THR A 522 10.33 -6.25 17.10
CA THR A 522 11.73 -6.34 16.66
C THR A 522 12.65 -6.62 17.83
N LEU A 523 12.48 -5.93 18.95
CA LEU A 523 13.24 -6.19 20.19
C LEU A 523 12.96 -7.60 20.73
N LEU A 524 11.69 -8.05 20.72
CA LEU A 524 11.32 -9.41 21.09
C LEU A 524 12.06 -10.44 20.23
N ARG A 525 12.12 -10.23 18.92
CA ARG A 525 12.86 -11.11 18.01
C ARG A 525 14.33 -11.22 18.41
N GLN A 526 14.98 -10.15 18.85
CA GLN A 526 16.37 -10.18 19.32
C GLN A 526 16.49 -10.99 20.62
N GLY A 527 15.61 -10.76 21.60
CA GLY A 527 15.58 -11.52 22.85
C GLY A 527 15.30 -13.01 22.65
N THR A 528 14.39 -13.36 21.73
CA THR A 528 14.06 -14.76 21.39
C THR A 528 15.18 -15.45 20.61
N ALA A 529 15.92 -14.72 19.77
CA ALA A 529 17.07 -15.26 19.06
C ALA A 529 18.19 -15.70 20.00
N GLN A 530 18.39 -14.96 21.08
CA GLN A 530 19.41 -15.23 22.11
C GLN A 530 18.92 -16.09 23.29
N THR A 531 17.68 -16.54 23.24
CA THR A 531 17.02 -17.29 24.32
C THR A 531 17.12 -16.60 25.71
N ASN A 532 17.13 -15.25 25.69
CA ASN A 532 17.24 -14.44 26.90
C ASN A 532 15.85 -14.18 27.52
N PHE A 533 15.50 -14.98 28.56
CA PHE A 533 14.21 -14.87 29.25
C PHE A 533 13.98 -13.50 29.90
N GLY A 534 15.01 -12.94 30.53
CA GLY A 534 14.91 -11.63 31.20
C GLY A 534 14.58 -10.51 30.20
N TYR A 535 15.14 -10.59 29.00
CA TYR A 535 14.87 -9.63 27.96
C TYR A 535 13.44 -9.80 27.38
N VAL A 536 13.03 -11.03 27.11
CA VAL A 536 11.67 -11.34 26.66
C VAL A 536 10.62 -10.88 27.66
N LEU A 537 10.84 -11.15 28.95
CA LEU A 537 9.96 -10.73 30.04
C LEU A 537 9.85 -9.19 30.12
N TYR A 538 10.97 -8.51 29.99
CA TYR A 538 11.00 -7.05 29.97
C TYR A 538 10.12 -6.47 28.85
N ILE A 539 10.23 -7.00 27.62
CA ILE A 539 9.40 -6.56 26.49
C ILE A 539 7.92 -6.85 26.73
N MET A 540 7.61 -8.02 27.31
CA MET A 540 6.21 -8.37 27.62
C MET A 540 5.60 -7.43 28.68
N ASN A 541 6.37 -7.01 29.67
CA ASN A 541 5.91 -6.03 30.66
C ASN A 541 5.65 -4.68 30.00
N LEU A 542 6.52 -4.23 29.09
CA LEU A 542 6.30 -2.98 28.33
C LEU A 542 5.04 -3.02 27.46
N VAL A 543 4.75 -4.16 26.80
CA VAL A 543 3.50 -4.30 26.04
C VAL A 543 2.29 -4.12 26.94
N LYS A 544 2.35 -4.62 28.17
CA LYS A 544 1.28 -4.48 29.17
C LYS A 544 1.16 -3.05 29.69
N GLU A 545 2.27 -2.42 30.03
CA GLU A 545 2.33 -1.05 30.55
C GLU A 545 1.80 -0.04 29.54
N GLU A 546 2.21 -0.15 28.28
CA GLU A 546 1.78 0.73 27.18
C GLU A 546 0.41 0.33 26.58
N ASN A 547 -0.23 -0.70 27.14
CA ASN A 547 -1.53 -1.25 26.68
C ASN A 547 -1.61 -1.49 25.17
N LEU A 548 -0.53 -2.06 24.58
CA LEU A 548 -0.44 -2.30 23.15
C LEU A 548 -1.04 -3.66 22.78
N GLN A 549 -1.77 -3.70 21.66
CA GLN A 549 -2.34 -4.94 21.12
C GLN A 549 -1.26 -5.73 20.37
N PRO A 550 -0.95 -6.99 20.76
CA PRO A 550 -0.01 -7.83 20.02
C PRO A 550 -0.50 -8.12 18.60
N ASN A 551 0.37 -7.94 17.62
CA ASN A 551 0.07 -8.32 16.23
C ASN A 551 0.41 -9.80 15.96
N PRO A 552 -0.05 -10.41 14.85
CA PRO A 552 0.21 -11.83 14.54
C PRO A 552 1.70 -12.18 14.47
N THR A 553 2.55 -11.25 14.00
CA THR A 553 4.01 -11.46 13.92
C THR A 553 4.65 -11.50 15.28
N PHE A 554 4.20 -10.67 16.21
CA PHE A 554 4.65 -10.67 17.61
C PHE A 554 4.31 -12.00 18.29
N LEU A 555 3.08 -12.48 18.11
CA LEU A 555 2.64 -13.76 18.66
C LEU A 555 3.43 -14.94 18.07
N LYS A 556 3.70 -14.92 16.77
CA LYS A 556 4.52 -15.93 16.10
C LYS A 556 5.94 -16.01 16.70
N HIS A 557 6.56 -14.87 17.00
CA HIS A 557 7.88 -14.86 17.65
C HIS A 557 7.84 -15.46 19.06
N LEU A 558 6.77 -15.26 19.81
CA LEU A 558 6.59 -15.90 21.12
C LEU A 558 6.36 -17.41 21.01
N GLU A 559 5.59 -17.85 20.01
CA GLU A 559 5.37 -19.28 19.74
C GLU A 559 6.69 -19.98 19.41
N LEU A 560 7.48 -19.43 18.49
CA LEU A 560 8.81 -19.95 18.14
C LEU A 560 9.78 -19.97 19.34
N PHE A 561 9.72 -18.96 20.21
CA PHE A 561 10.49 -18.94 21.42
C PHE A 561 10.10 -20.07 22.37
N ASN A 562 8.80 -20.29 22.54
CA ASN A 562 8.29 -21.37 23.35
C ASN A 562 8.70 -22.77 22.83
N GLU A 563 8.64 -22.97 21.51
CA GLU A 563 9.11 -24.21 20.86
C GLU A 563 10.60 -24.47 21.12
N LYS A 564 11.44 -23.43 20.98
CA LYS A 564 12.88 -23.53 21.29
C LYS A 564 13.11 -23.89 22.74
N CYS A 565 12.40 -23.27 23.69
CA CYS A 565 12.56 -23.55 25.12
C CYS A 565 12.10 -24.95 25.46
N THR A 566 11.01 -25.43 24.89
CA THR A 566 10.53 -26.82 25.06
C THR A 566 11.50 -27.84 24.46
N GLY A 567 12.15 -27.53 23.35
CA GLY A 567 13.18 -28.35 22.72
C GLY A 567 14.43 -28.48 23.62
N ILE A 568 14.90 -27.36 24.18
CA ILE A 568 16.05 -27.35 25.14
C ILE A 568 15.74 -28.18 26.39
N ILE A 569 14.51 -28.07 26.95
CA ILE A 569 14.12 -28.84 28.12
C ILE A 569 14.10 -30.34 27.81
N LYS A 570 13.56 -30.72 26.65
CA LYS A 570 13.55 -32.13 26.24
C LYS A 570 14.96 -32.69 26.10
N SER A 571 15.89 -31.92 25.49
CA SER A 571 17.30 -32.36 25.35
C SER A 571 18.02 -32.49 26.70
N VAL A 572 17.76 -31.57 27.64
CA VAL A 572 18.35 -31.61 29.01
C VAL A 572 17.72 -32.72 29.88
N CYS A 573 16.50 -33.16 29.62
CA CYS A 573 15.87 -34.25 30.35
C CYS A 573 16.23 -35.64 29.82
N ILE A 574 16.84 -35.73 28.63
CA ILE A 574 17.29 -36.99 28.00
C ILE A 574 18.76 -37.27 28.33
N THR A 575 19.56 -36.25 28.66
CA THR A 575 20.91 -36.39 29.25
C THR A 575 20.86 -36.49 30.78
#